data_9d4dec2e678e091817a5f1f6e9e1ee50
#
_entry.id   9d4dec2e678e091817a5f1f6e9e1ee50
#
_cell.length_a   1.000
_cell.length_b   1.000
_cell.length_c   1.000
_cell.angle_alpha   90.00
_cell.angle_beta   90.00
_cell.angle_gamma   90.00
#
_symmetry.space_group_name_H-M   'P 1'
#
loop_
_entity.id
_entity.type
_entity.pdbx_description
1 polymer ?
#
loop_
_entity_poly.entity_id
_entity_poly.type
_entity_poly.pdbx_seq_one_letter_code
_entity_poly.pdbx_strand_id
1 'polypeptide(L)'
;MESEVSSDIFIKRQQFDYKESHSLVFTLDAKLDDGEALTKVYTDFIDYKCSSSDEDMPAPSEDIQKDYEPQNSFFGKDTANRFPKPKVANENIHHVHVFDGSRSWSIWEAKEQFYRVCDTLLFYSSFLKSNTRYFHVLDFLYNPVGDNKSHQKMKDDIYMQALADRAELYRKSL
;
A
#
# COMPACT_ATOMS: atom_id res chain seq x y z
N MET A 1 27.11 -25.78 1.44
CA MET A 1 25.86 -25.82 0.64
C MET A 1 25.03 -24.64 1.09
N GLU A 2 25.18 -23.53 0.39
CA GLU A 2 24.34 -22.37 0.61
C GLU A 2 22.98 -22.66 -0.04
N SER A 3 21.93 -22.71 0.76
CA SER A 3 20.57 -22.79 0.27
C SER A 3 20.23 -21.42 -0.34
N GLU A 4 20.18 -21.35 -1.65
CA GLU A 4 19.52 -20.26 -2.37
C GLU A 4 18.07 -20.20 -1.90
N VAL A 5 17.78 -19.23 -1.07
CA VAL A 5 16.41 -18.79 -0.81
C VAL A 5 15.99 -18.05 -2.09
N SER A 6 15.35 -18.77 -2.98
CA SER A 6 14.60 -18.16 -4.08
C SER A 6 13.47 -17.36 -3.46
N SER A 7 13.71 -16.09 -3.19
CA SER A 7 12.64 -15.15 -2.93
C SER A 7 12.02 -14.82 -4.29
N ASP A 8 10.83 -15.34 -4.58
CA ASP A 8 10.02 -14.91 -5.70
C ASP A 8 9.57 -13.46 -5.43
N ILE A 9 10.49 -12.54 -5.71
CA ILE A 9 10.24 -11.11 -5.65
C ILE A 9 9.61 -10.72 -6.97
N PHE A 10 8.29 -10.48 -6.99
CA PHE A 10 7.62 -9.86 -8.12
C PHE A 10 8.09 -8.40 -8.22
N ILE A 11 9.05 -8.15 -9.10
CA ILE A 11 9.52 -6.79 -9.39
C ILE A 11 8.93 -6.36 -10.71
N LYS A 12 8.04 -5.37 -10.70
CA LYS A 12 7.61 -4.69 -11.91
C LYS A 12 8.23 -3.30 -11.92
N ARG A 13 9.02 -3.01 -12.94
CA ARG A 13 9.54 -1.66 -13.20
C ARG A 13 8.69 -1.02 -14.27
N GLN A 14 8.19 0.17 -13.99
CA GLN A 14 7.49 0.98 -14.98
C GLN A 14 8.07 2.39 -14.96
N GLN A 15 8.42 2.90 -16.14
CA GLN A 15 8.93 4.26 -16.31
C GLN A 15 7.78 5.13 -16.80
N PHE A 16 7.55 6.26 -16.12
CA PHE A 16 6.58 7.25 -16.57
C PHE A 16 7.29 8.39 -17.29
N ASP A 17 6.83 8.70 -18.49
CA ASP A 17 7.21 9.87 -19.26
C ASP A 17 6.39 11.10 -18.82
N TYR A 18 6.60 11.56 -17.60
CA TYR A 18 6.16 12.89 -17.21
C TYR A 18 7.34 13.68 -16.68
N LYS A 19 7.42 14.95 -17.00
CA LYS A 19 8.46 15.98 -16.85
C LYS A 19 9.63 15.77 -15.87
N GLU A 20 9.55 14.80 -14.97
CA GLU A 20 10.64 14.25 -14.16
C GLU A 20 10.39 12.73 -14.06
N SER A 21 10.98 11.97 -14.97
CA SER A 21 10.80 10.52 -15.05
C SER A 21 11.36 9.82 -13.81
N HIS A 22 10.51 9.54 -12.84
CA HIS A 22 10.83 8.61 -11.76
C HIS A 22 10.55 7.18 -12.20
N SER A 23 11.51 6.29 -11.99
CA SER A 23 11.25 4.87 -12.09
C SER A 23 10.47 4.42 -10.87
N LEU A 24 9.47 3.55 -11.06
CA LEU A 24 8.71 2.93 -9.97
C LEU A 24 9.13 1.47 -9.84
N VAL A 25 9.37 1.02 -8.63
CA VAL A 25 9.67 -0.38 -8.30
C VAL A 25 8.72 -0.87 -7.24
N PHE A 26 8.09 -2.01 -7.50
CA PHE A 26 7.13 -2.64 -6.60
C PHE A 26 7.67 -3.99 -6.12
N THR A 27 7.52 -4.26 -4.84
CA THR A 27 7.91 -5.53 -4.21
C THR A 27 6.89 -5.98 -3.18
N LEU A 28 6.81 -7.29 -2.96
CA LEU A 28 6.06 -7.91 -1.87
C LEU A 28 7.03 -8.35 -0.77
N ASP A 29 6.64 -8.17 0.49
CA ASP A 29 7.37 -8.72 1.61
C ASP A 29 7.34 -10.26 1.57
N ALA A 30 8.48 -10.89 1.84
CA ALA A 30 8.64 -12.34 1.78
C ALA A 30 7.77 -13.11 2.81
N LYS A 31 7.22 -12.42 3.81
CA LYS A 31 6.32 -13.02 4.81
C LYS A 31 4.85 -13.07 4.37
N LEU A 32 4.52 -12.47 3.22
CA LEU A 32 3.16 -12.52 2.69
C LEU A 32 2.89 -13.90 2.06
N ASP A 33 1.74 -14.47 2.40
CA ASP A 33 1.26 -15.69 1.77
C ASP A 33 0.78 -15.41 0.34
N ASP A 34 1.24 -16.21 -0.62
CA ASP A 34 0.84 -16.14 -2.02
C ASP A 34 -0.60 -16.64 -2.21
N GLY A 35 -1.57 -15.82 -1.82
CA GLY A 35 -2.98 -16.08 -2.07
C GLY A 35 -3.47 -15.40 -3.36
N GLU A 36 -4.49 -15.98 -4.00
CA GLU A 36 -5.13 -15.40 -5.19
C GLU A 36 -5.63 -13.97 -4.93
N ALA A 37 -6.20 -13.71 -3.76
CA ALA A 37 -6.69 -12.40 -3.35
C ALA A 37 -5.54 -11.38 -3.25
N LEU A 38 -4.41 -11.75 -2.68
CA LEU A 38 -3.24 -10.88 -2.60
C LEU A 38 -2.67 -10.58 -3.99
N THR A 39 -2.56 -11.59 -4.85
CA THR A 39 -2.05 -11.42 -6.22
C THR A 39 -2.88 -10.40 -6.98
N LYS A 40 -4.21 -10.51 -6.91
CA LYS A 40 -5.11 -9.55 -7.55
C LYS A 40 -4.93 -8.14 -6.99
N VAL A 41 -4.96 -8.00 -5.68
CA VAL A 41 -4.83 -6.70 -5.01
C VAL A 41 -3.47 -6.06 -5.30
N TYR A 42 -2.41 -6.84 -5.34
CA TYR A 42 -1.08 -6.36 -5.69
C TYR A 42 -1.01 -5.82 -7.12
N THR A 43 -1.63 -6.52 -8.08
CA THR A 43 -1.72 -6.04 -9.46
C THR A 43 -2.52 -4.74 -9.55
N ASP A 44 -3.67 -4.68 -8.89
CA ASP A 44 -4.49 -3.45 -8.83
C ASP A 44 -3.73 -2.30 -8.15
N PHE A 45 -2.94 -2.58 -7.11
CA PHE A 45 -2.12 -1.59 -6.42
C PHE A 45 -1.02 -1.00 -7.32
N ILE A 46 -0.36 -1.84 -8.12
CA ILE A 46 0.59 -1.38 -9.13
C ILE A 46 -0.10 -0.43 -10.11
N ASP A 47 -1.25 -0.82 -10.64
CA ASP A 47 -2.01 0.01 -11.58
C ASP A 47 -2.47 1.32 -10.95
N TYR A 48 -2.91 1.29 -9.69
CA TYR A 48 -3.26 2.49 -8.91
C TYR A 48 -2.08 3.47 -8.82
N LYS A 49 -0.93 3.01 -8.36
CA LYS A 49 0.24 3.88 -8.21
C LYS A 49 0.82 4.31 -9.56
N CYS A 50 0.79 3.45 -10.55
CA CYS A 50 1.23 3.79 -11.90
C CYS A 50 0.34 4.84 -12.58
N SER A 51 -0.92 4.90 -12.24
CA SER A 51 -1.88 5.87 -12.78
C SER A 51 -1.92 7.19 -11.99
N SER A 52 -1.27 7.24 -10.83
CA SER A 52 -1.20 8.45 -9.99
C SER A 52 -0.13 9.41 -10.52
N SER A 53 -0.37 10.71 -10.36
CA SER A 53 0.65 11.73 -10.67
C SER A 53 1.80 11.68 -9.66
N ASP A 54 2.97 12.22 -10.02
CA ASP A 54 4.12 12.30 -9.11
C ASP A 54 3.80 13.12 -7.85
N GLU A 55 2.95 14.14 -7.98
CA GLU A 55 2.50 14.99 -6.87
C GLU A 55 1.63 14.22 -5.87
N ASP A 56 0.96 13.16 -6.31
CA ASP A 56 0.11 12.30 -5.50
C ASP A 56 0.83 11.07 -4.95
N MET A 57 2.15 11.10 -4.95
CA MET A 57 2.99 10.01 -4.45
C MET A 57 3.56 10.34 -3.06
N PRO A 58 3.60 9.37 -2.12
CA PRO A 58 3.14 7.99 -2.25
C PRO A 58 1.63 7.79 -2.16
N ALA A 59 0.91 8.79 -1.74
CA ALA A 59 -0.55 8.81 -1.68
C ALA A 59 -1.07 10.23 -1.95
N PRO A 60 -2.26 10.40 -2.55
CA PRO A 60 -2.85 11.71 -2.71
C PRO A 60 -3.07 12.38 -1.35
N SER A 61 -2.98 13.69 -1.31
CA SER A 61 -3.30 14.45 -0.09
C SER A 61 -4.76 14.22 0.32
N GLU A 62 -5.07 14.49 1.59
CA GLU A 62 -6.43 14.36 2.11
C GLU A 62 -7.41 15.22 1.32
N ASP A 63 -7.03 16.44 0.96
CA ASP A 63 -7.88 17.35 0.19
C ASP A 63 -8.15 16.82 -1.22
N ILE A 64 -7.13 16.26 -1.89
CA ILE A 64 -7.30 15.61 -3.19
C ILE A 64 -8.25 14.41 -3.08
N GLN A 65 -8.09 13.56 -2.06
CA GLN A 65 -8.96 12.41 -1.87
C GLN A 65 -10.42 12.78 -1.56
N LYS A 66 -10.67 13.98 -0.99
CA LYS A 66 -12.02 14.48 -0.70
C LYS A 66 -12.71 15.10 -1.90
N ASP A 67 -11.96 15.72 -2.80
CA ASP A 67 -12.50 16.57 -3.85
C ASP A 67 -12.47 15.95 -5.25
N TYR A 68 -11.68 14.90 -5.46
CA TYR A 68 -11.45 14.28 -6.75
C TYR A 68 -11.90 12.83 -6.81
N GLU A 69 -12.27 12.39 -8.01
CA GLU A 69 -12.48 10.98 -8.27
C GLU A 69 -11.16 10.20 -8.14
N PRO A 70 -11.19 9.01 -7.54
CA PRO A 70 -9.97 8.23 -7.33
C PRO A 70 -9.37 7.77 -8.65
N GLN A 71 -8.05 7.73 -8.70
CA GLN A 71 -7.28 7.22 -9.83
C GLN A 71 -7.53 5.72 -10.09
N ASN A 72 -7.95 4.99 -9.07
CA ASN A 72 -8.35 3.58 -9.18
C ASN A 72 -9.59 3.32 -8.33
N SER A 73 -10.60 2.74 -8.96
CA SER A 73 -11.91 2.52 -8.33
C SER A 73 -11.90 1.47 -7.22
N PHE A 74 -10.92 0.55 -7.19
CA PHE A 74 -10.82 -0.50 -6.16
C PHE A 74 -10.25 0.00 -4.83
N PHE A 75 -9.53 1.12 -4.84
CA PHE A 75 -8.93 1.68 -3.63
C PHE A 75 -9.76 2.82 -3.05
N GLY A 76 -9.78 2.84 -1.74
CA GLY A 76 -10.38 3.89 -0.95
C GLY A 76 -9.32 4.77 -0.30
N LYS A 77 -9.64 5.25 0.90
CA LYS A 77 -8.78 6.13 1.67
C LYS A 77 -7.37 5.56 1.82
N ASP A 78 -6.39 6.36 1.43
CA ASP A 78 -4.97 6.04 1.47
C ASP A 78 -4.27 7.00 2.43
N THR A 79 -3.76 6.50 3.55
CA THR A 79 -3.33 7.34 4.67
C THR A 79 -2.02 6.85 5.29
N ALA A 80 -1.14 7.81 5.62
CA ALA A 80 0.07 7.53 6.35
C ALA A 80 -0.22 7.13 7.81
N ASN A 81 0.42 6.07 8.27
CA ASN A 81 0.44 5.69 9.67
C ASN A 81 1.55 6.47 10.40
N ARG A 82 1.26 6.94 11.60
CA ARG A 82 2.18 7.77 12.38
C ARG A 82 2.62 7.15 13.69
N PHE A 83 1.96 6.10 14.13
CA PHE A 83 2.21 5.47 15.44
C PHE A 83 2.47 3.97 15.30
N PRO A 84 3.31 3.39 16.19
CA PRO A 84 4.12 4.08 17.21
C PRO A 84 5.26 4.91 16.61
N LYS A 85 5.52 6.05 17.23
CA LYS A 85 6.65 6.92 16.87
C LYS A 85 7.96 6.41 17.48
N PRO A 86 9.12 6.73 16.87
CA PRO A 86 9.29 7.46 15.60
C PRO A 86 9.26 6.56 14.36
N LYS A 87 9.43 5.23 14.53
CA LYS A 87 9.83 4.32 13.46
C LYS A 87 8.77 4.15 12.37
N VAL A 88 7.51 4.00 12.73
CA VAL A 88 6.42 3.85 11.75
C VAL A 88 6.33 5.06 10.84
N ALA A 89 6.46 6.26 11.40
CA ALA A 89 6.50 7.48 10.61
C ALA A 89 7.76 7.59 9.75
N ASN A 90 8.94 7.23 10.29
CA ASN A 90 10.21 7.31 9.60
C ASN A 90 10.30 6.32 8.42
N GLU A 91 9.71 5.14 8.56
CA GLU A 91 9.65 4.15 7.49
C GLU A 91 8.48 4.39 6.51
N ASN A 92 7.76 5.50 6.68
CA ASN A 92 6.72 5.95 5.77
C ASN A 92 5.67 4.87 5.50
N ILE A 93 5.17 4.25 6.57
CA ILE A 93 4.14 3.21 6.48
C ILE A 93 2.80 3.85 6.17
N HIS A 94 2.12 3.31 5.17
CA HIS A 94 0.78 3.68 4.76
C HIS A 94 -0.16 2.49 4.86
N HIS A 95 -1.44 2.77 4.94
CA HIS A 95 -2.47 1.79 4.64
C HIS A 95 -3.48 2.37 3.66
N VAL A 96 -3.98 1.53 2.80
CA VAL A 96 -5.05 1.88 1.86
C VAL A 96 -6.20 0.90 2.02
N HIS A 97 -7.43 1.42 2.02
CA HIS A 97 -8.64 0.61 2.02
C HIS A 97 -8.84 -0.02 0.66
N VAL A 98 -9.21 -1.30 0.64
CA VAL A 98 -9.40 -2.07 -0.59
C VAL A 98 -10.83 -2.55 -0.66
N PHE A 99 -11.50 -2.34 -1.80
CA PHE A 99 -12.84 -2.88 -2.03
C PHE A 99 -12.84 -4.40 -1.86
N ASP A 100 -13.71 -4.90 -0.99
CA ASP A 100 -13.78 -6.30 -0.58
C ASP A 100 -15.18 -6.93 -0.76
N GLY A 101 -16.12 -6.18 -1.34
CA GLY A 101 -17.48 -6.63 -1.53
C GLY A 101 -18.36 -6.60 -0.28
N SER A 102 -17.86 -6.11 0.87
CA SER A 102 -18.66 -5.93 2.10
C SER A 102 -19.77 -4.90 1.93
N ARG A 103 -19.67 -4.06 0.91
CA ARG A 103 -20.68 -3.12 0.45
C ARG A 103 -20.92 -3.33 -1.04
N SER A 104 -22.07 -2.88 -1.56
CA SER A 104 -22.30 -2.92 -3.00
C SER A 104 -21.32 -1.99 -3.73
N TRP A 105 -20.94 -2.38 -4.94
CA TRP A 105 -20.05 -1.57 -5.78
C TRP A 105 -20.60 -0.17 -6.01
N SER A 106 -21.90 -0.03 -6.30
CA SER A 106 -22.53 1.25 -6.55
C SER A 106 -22.43 2.22 -5.36
N ILE A 107 -22.48 1.71 -4.13
CA ILE A 107 -22.29 2.53 -2.92
C ILE A 107 -20.83 2.95 -2.77
N TRP A 108 -19.91 2.04 -3.09
CA TRP A 108 -18.48 2.31 -3.02
C TRP A 108 -18.03 3.34 -4.04
N GLU A 109 -18.34 3.12 -5.32
CA GLU A 109 -17.92 4.00 -6.41
C GLU A 109 -18.56 5.39 -6.38
N ALA A 110 -19.74 5.52 -5.77
CA ALA A 110 -20.40 6.81 -5.60
C ALA A 110 -19.74 7.77 -4.61
N LYS A 111 -18.72 7.30 -3.88
CA LYS A 111 -18.00 8.12 -2.89
C LYS A 111 -16.66 8.58 -3.45
N GLU A 112 -16.22 9.75 -3.00
CA GLU A 112 -14.86 10.21 -3.19
C GLU A 112 -13.90 9.27 -2.43
N GLN A 113 -12.65 9.21 -2.86
CA GLN A 113 -11.66 8.26 -2.33
C GLN A 113 -11.53 8.30 -0.80
N PHE A 114 -11.54 9.50 -0.21
CA PHE A 114 -11.40 9.67 1.25
C PHE A 114 -12.50 8.97 2.05
N TYR A 115 -13.72 8.89 1.50
CA TYR A 115 -14.88 8.30 2.17
C TYR A 115 -15.09 6.82 1.86
N ARG A 116 -14.25 6.23 1.01
CA ARG A 116 -14.24 4.80 0.73
C ARG A 116 -13.45 4.07 1.81
N VAL A 117 -14.14 3.61 2.84
CA VAL A 117 -13.56 2.93 3.99
C VAL A 117 -14.22 1.58 4.22
N CYS A 118 -13.42 0.58 4.59
CA CYS A 118 -13.82 -0.78 4.93
C CYS A 118 -12.79 -1.37 5.90
N ASP A 119 -12.96 -2.62 6.29
CA ASP A 119 -12.01 -3.29 7.20
C ASP A 119 -11.00 -4.20 6.47
N THR A 120 -10.88 -4.07 5.15
CA THR A 120 -9.83 -4.69 4.36
C THR A 120 -8.76 -3.67 4.02
N LEU A 121 -7.53 -3.93 4.47
CA LEU A 121 -6.42 -2.97 4.44
C LEU A 121 -5.18 -3.58 3.78
N LEU A 122 -4.56 -2.81 2.89
CA LEU A 122 -3.23 -3.10 2.35
C LEU A 122 -2.22 -2.15 2.99
N PHE A 123 -1.19 -2.70 3.63
CA PHE A 123 -0.10 -1.92 4.22
C PHE A 123 1.10 -1.91 3.29
N TYR A 124 1.69 -0.74 3.12
CA TYR A 124 2.88 -0.57 2.31
C TYR A 124 3.80 0.52 2.88
N SER A 125 5.07 0.44 2.54
CA SER A 125 6.02 1.55 2.69
C SER A 125 6.41 2.12 1.34
N SER A 126 6.80 3.38 1.31
CA SER A 126 7.31 4.02 0.11
C SER A 126 8.44 4.96 0.42
N PHE A 127 9.48 4.94 -0.41
CA PHE A 127 10.61 5.85 -0.29
C PHE A 127 11.24 6.11 -1.66
N LEU A 128 11.94 7.24 -1.75
CA LEU A 128 12.64 7.68 -2.94
C LEU A 128 14.14 7.49 -2.75
N LYS A 129 14.80 6.81 -3.69
CA LYS A 129 16.25 6.63 -3.72
C LYS A 129 16.74 6.73 -5.17
N SER A 130 17.73 7.60 -5.42
CA SER A 130 18.32 7.75 -6.75
C SER A 130 17.31 7.88 -7.89
N ASN A 131 16.34 8.77 -7.73
CA ASN A 131 15.28 9.01 -8.71
C ASN A 131 14.36 7.79 -8.99
N THR A 132 14.36 6.82 -8.08
CA THR A 132 13.49 5.65 -8.12
C THR A 132 12.61 5.66 -6.88
N ARG A 133 11.31 5.60 -7.07
CA ARG A 133 10.35 5.42 -5.98
C ARG A 133 10.06 3.94 -5.81
N TYR A 134 10.24 3.49 -4.59
CA TYR A 134 9.98 2.11 -4.18
C TYR A 134 8.66 2.04 -3.43
N PHE A 135 7.88 1.02 -3.75
CA PHE A 135 6.70 0.61 -3.01
C PHE A 135 6.90 -0.83 -2.54
N HIS A 136 6.91 -1.02 -1.25
CA HIS A 136 7.06 -2.34 -0.63
C HIS A 136 5.78 -2.70 0.13
N VAL A 137 5.04 -3.68 -0.36
CA VAL A 137 3.82 -4.17 0.27
C VAL A 137 4.20 -5.05 1.46
N LEU A 138 3.72 -4.69 2.63
CA LEU A 138 4.11 -5.27 3.93
C LEU A 138 3.11 -6.26 4.48
N ASP A 139 1.82 -6.00 4.31
CA ASP A 139 0.77 -6.90 4.77
C ASP A 139 -0.56 -6.61 4.05
N PHE A 140 -1.43 -7.62 4.01
CA PHE A 140 -2.77 -7.52 3.48
C PHE A 140 -3.76 -8.16 4.45
N LEU A 141 -4.55 -7.33 5.11
CA LEU A 141 -5.58 -7.77 6.04
C LEU A 141 -6.92 -7.83 5.31
N TYR A 142 -7.25 -8.99 4.75
CA TYR A 142 -8.53 -9.25 4.10
C TYR A 142 -9.59 -9.55 5.15
N ASN A 143 -10.52 -8.62 5.36
CA ASN A 143 -11.60 -8.78 6.35
C ASN A 143 -12.95 -8.23 5.85
N PRO A 144 -13.61 -8.95 4.91
CA PRO A 144 -14.89 -8.51 4.34
C PRO A 144 -16.06 -8.59 5.33
N VAL A 145 -15.87 -9.24 6.48
CA VAL A 145 -16.89 -9.31 7.55
C VAL A 145 -17.14 -7.93 8.15
N GLY A 146 -16.11 -7.06 8.18
CA GLY A 146 -16.26 -5.69 8.66
C GLY A 146 -16.46 -5.58 10.17
N ASP A 147 -15.89 -6.52 10.96
CA ASP A 147 -15.95 -6.55 12.42
C ASP A 147 -14.89 -5.68 13.10
N ASN A 148 -14.24 -4.81 12.34
CA ASN A 148 -13.20 -3.85 12.77
C ASN A 148 -11.89 -4.48 13.29
N LYS A 149 -11.66 -5.77 13.04
CA LYS A 149 -10.43 -6.45 13.51
C LYS A 149 -9.16 -5.93 12.85
N SER A 150 -9.21 -5.58 11.56
CA SER A 150 -8.05 -5.02 10.88
C SER A 150 -7.67 -3.66 11.45
N HIS A 151 -8.63 -2.80 11.74
CA HIS A 151 -8.37 -1.51 12.40
C HIS A 151 -7.90 -1.67 13.85
N GLN A 152 -8.38 -2.69 14.57
CA GLN A 152 -7.88 -3.01 15.90
C GLN A 152 -6.41 -3.46 15.83
N LYS A 153 -6.08 -4.30 14.85
CA LYS A 153 -4.70 -4.74 14.62
C LYS A 153 -3.77 -3.57 14.28
N MET A 154 -4.25 -2.60 13.52
CA MET A 154 -3.50 -1.36 13.22
C MET A 154 -3.22 -0.50 14.46
N LYS A 155 -3.98 -0.67 15.56
CA LYS A 155 -3.73 0.01 16.84
C LYS A 155 -2.76 -0.75 17.75
N ASP A 156 -2.36 -1.96 17.38
CA ASP A 156 -1.38 -2.75 18.11
C ASP A 156 0.04 -2.25 17.75
N ASP A 157 0.71 -1.67 18.74
CA ASP A 157 2.05 -1.11 18.58
C ASP A 157 3.08 -2.17 18.19
N ILE A 158 2.94 -3.41 18.69
CA ILE A 158 3.84 -4.52 18.36
C ILE A 158 3.70 -4.89 16.89
N TYR A 159 2.47 -5.00 16.40
CA TYR A 159 2.19 -5.27 14.99
C TYR A 159 2.74 -4.18 14.08
N MET A 160 2.45 -2.92 14.36
CA MET A 160 2.90 -1.79 13.56
C MET A 160 4.42 -1.64 13.58
N GLN A 161 5.05 -1.90 14.75
CA GLN A 161 6.52 -1.90 14.86
C GLN A 161 7.15 -3.01 13.99
N ALA A 162 6.53 -4.19 13.96
CA ALA A 162 7.01 -5.29 13.11
C ALA A 162 6.91 -4.95 11.61
N LEU A 163 5.86 -4.25 11.16
CA LEU A 163 5.79 -3.74 9.79
C LEU A 163 6.92 -2.77 9.50
N ALA A 164 7.18 -1.84 10.42
CA ALA A 164 8.24 -0.84 10.26
C ALA A 164 9.63 -1.49 10.26
N ASP A 165 9.86 -2.53 11.05
CA ASP A 165 11.12 -3.30 11.06
C ASP A 165 11.38 -3.96 9.69
N ARG A 166 10.37 -4.55 9.09
CA ARG A 166 10.48 -5.15 7.75
C ARG A 166 10.69 -4.11 6.66
N ALA A 167 10.00 -2.98 6.74
CA ALA A 167 10.22 -1.86 5.82
C ALA A 167 11.64 -1.33 5.89
N GLU A 168 12.20 -1.18 7.09
CA GLU A 168 13.59 -0.76 7.30
C GLU A 168 14.59 -1.76 6.72
N LEU A 169 14.38 -3.05 6.95
CA LEU A 169 15.23 -4.11 6.39
C LEU A 169 15.25 -4.06 4.87
N TYR A 170 14.08 -3.93 4.25
CA TYR A 170 13.98 -3.80 2.81
C TYR A 170 14.71 -2.56 2.30
N ARG A 171 14.45 -1.39 2.90
CA ARG A 171 15.10 -0.13 2.51
C ARG A 171 16.63 -0.20 2.62
N LYS A 172 17.15 -0.84 3.65
CA LYS A 172 18.60 -1.02 3.85
C LYS A 172 19.22 -2.04 2.90
N SER A 173 18.44 -2.92 2.29
CA SER A 173 18.93 -3.91 1.32
C SER A 173 19.17 -3.34 -0.08
N LEU A 174 18.68 -2.13 -0.35
CA LEU A 174 18.79 -1.42 -1.62
C LEU A 174 20.00 -0.48 -1.61
#